data_8b07662f5a8ed808edeacfb8f526aab6
#
_entry.id   8b07662f5a8ed808edeacfb8f526aab6
#
_cell.length_a   1.000
_cell.length_b   1.000
_cell.length_c   1.000
_cell.angle_alpha   90.00
_cell.angle_beta   90.00
_cell.angle_gamma   90.00
#
_symmetry.space_group_name_H-M   'P 1'
#
loop_
_entity.id
_entity.type
_entity.pdbx_description
1 polymer ?
#
loop_
_entity_poly.entity_id
_entity_poly.type
_entity_poly.pdbx_seq_one_letter_code
_entity_poly.pdbx_strand_id
1 'polypeptide(L)'
;MAIKNLLITGSNGCVGQYLIDWFLKNTRFKLYLMVRDKNKLPISIQKNKRIKLLICDIRECNRFSKEISQINFLIHTATAWGDPKRAYDVNIKAFEELLGMLEKDKLEKIIYFSTASILNEQCELMRESPVSYTHLTLPTILLV
;
A
#
# COMPACT_ATOMS: atom_id res chain seq x y z
N MET A 1 1.78 11.80 -22.73
CA MET A 1 1.30 11.67 -21.33
C MET A 1 2.49 11.37 -20.42
N ALA A 2 2.59 12.06 -19.28
CA ALA A 2 3.66 11.80 -18.31
C ALA A 2 3.50 10.40 -17.70
N ILE A 3 4.62 9.71 -17.45
CA ILE A 3 4.63 8.41 -16.80
C ILE A 3 4.24 8.61 -15.33
N LYS A 4 3.23 7.90 -14.87
CA LYS A 4 2.75 7.94 -13.48
C LYS A 4 3.52 6.96 -12.61
N ASN A 5 3.74 7.35 -11.37
CA ASN A 5 4.44 6.58 -10.34
C ASN A 5 3.44 5.90 -9.41
N LEU A 6 3.51 4.58 -9.29
CA LEU A 6 2.69 3.78 -8.40
C LEU A 6 3.56 3.16 -7.30
N LEU A 7 3.24 3.43 -6.04
CA LEU A 7 3.84 2.75 -4.90
C LEU A 7 2.95 1.59 -4.46
N ILE A 8 3.54 0.41 -4.32
CA ILE A 8 2.91 -0.77 -3.75
C ILE A 8 3.66 -1.14 -2.47
N THR A 9 3.01 -1.10 -1.32
CA THR A 9 3.55 -1.65 -0.07
C THR A 9 3.16 -3.11 0.05
N GLY A 10 3.92 -3.90 0.81
CA GLY A 10 3.66 -5.34 0.91
C GLY A 10 3.88 -6.10 -0.40
N SER A 11 4.73 -5.60 -1.26
CA SER A 11 4.94 -6.04 -2.65
C SER A 11 5.38 -7.50 -2.78
N ASN A 12 5.95 -8.11 -1.75
CA ASN A 12 6.33 -9.53 -1.75
C ASN A 12 5.25 -10.48 -1.19
N GLY A 13 4.10 -9.93 -0.78
CA GLY A 13 2.91 -10.72 -0.42
C GLY A 13 2.18 -11.25 -1.67
N CYS A 14 1.22 -12.16 -1.46
CA CYS A 14 0.44 -12.76 -2.55
C CYS A 14 -0.26 -11.70 -3.41
N VAL A 15 -1.01 -10.80 -2.78
CA VAL A 15 -1.69 -9.69 -3.48
C VAL A 15 -0.70 -8.77 -4.18
N GLY A 16 0.39 -8.39 -3.48
CA GLY A 16 1.41 -7.51 -4.03
C GLY A 16 2.05 -8.05 -5.31
N GLN A 17 2.40 -9.34 -5.33
CA GLN A 17 3.00 -9.98 -6.52
C GLN A 17 2.02 -10.03 -7.69
N TYR A 18 0.75 -10.35 -7.44
CA TYR A 18 -0.29 -10.33 -8.47
C TYR A 18 -0.46 -8.93 -9.07
N LEU A 19 -0.52 -7.91 -8.22
CA LEU A 19 -0.63 -6.52 -8.67
C LEU A 19 0.57 -6.09 -9.52
N ILE A 20 1.79 -6.44 -9.12
CA ILE A 20 3.00 -6.13 -9.89
C ILE A 20 2.89 -6.70 -11.30
N ASP A 21 2.57 -7.98 -11.42
CA ASP A 21 2.44 -8.65 -12.72
C ASP A 21 1.35 -7.99 -13.57
N TRP A 22 0.19 -7.71 -12.98
CA TRP A 22 -0.91 -7.05 -13.67
C TRP A 22 -0.54 -5.66 -14.18
N PHE A 23 0.07 -4.81 -13.32
CA PHE A 23 0.46 -3.46 -13.72
C PHE A 23 1.57 -3.44 -14.77
N LEU A 24 2.51 -4.36 -14.70
CA LEU A 24 3.55 -4.49 -15.72
C LEU A 24 2.99 -4.87 -17.09
N LYS A 25 1.96 -5.70 -17.14
CA LYS A 25 1.32 -6.16 -18.38
C LYS A 25 0.36 -5.13 -18.98
N ASN A 26 -0.41 -4.45 -18.12
CA ASN A 26 -1.58 -3.68 -18.56
C ASN A 26 -1.37 -2.16 -18.53
N THR A 27 -0.27 -1.66 -17.97
CA THR A 27 -0.04 -0.22 -17.83
C THR A 27 1.40 0.17 -18.21
N ARG A 28 1.65 1.48 -18.29
CA ARG A 28 2.99 2.05 -18.46
C ARG A 28 3.53 2.68 -17.18
N PHE A 29 2.93 2.40 -16.02
CA PHE A 29 3.37 2.98 -14.76
C PHE A 29 4.80 2.59 -14.41
N LYS A 30 5.50 3.49 -13.75
CA LYS A 30 6.73 3.18 -13.02
C LYS A 30 6.33 2.69 -11.63
N LEU A 31 6.79 1.50 -11.27
CA LEU A 31 6.41 0.85 -10.03
C LEU A 31 7.49 1.07 -8.96
N TYR A 32 7.09 1.57 -7.81
CA TYR A 32 7.91 1.64 -6.61
C TYR A 32 7.43 0.52 -5.68
N LEU A 33 8.30 -0.43 -5.40
CA LEU A 33 7.96 -1.62 -4.63
C LEU A 33 8.62 -1.55 -3.26
N MET A 34 7.82 -1.38 -2.21
CA MET A 34 8.33 -1.41 -0.85
C MET A 34 8.37 -2.84 -0.34
N VAL A 35 9.57 -3.34 -0.05
CA VAL A 35 9.82 -4.71 0.39
C VAL A 35 10.87 -4.75 1.50
N ARG A 36 10.71 -5.64 2.46
CA ARG A 36 11.71 -5.86 3.52
C ARG A 36 12.90 -6.67 3.03
N ASP A 37 12.67 -7.60 2.13
CA ASP A 37 13.68 -8.49 1.56
C ASP A 37 13.46 -8.65 0.05
N LYS A 38 14.40 -8.13 -0.73
CA LYS A 38 14.35 -8.21 -2.20
C LYS A 38 14.42 -9.64 -2.73
N ASN A 39 15.06 -10.56 -1.99
CA ASN A 39 15.24 -11.95 -2.42
C ASN A 39 13.91 -12.72 -2.51
N LYS A 40 12.86 -12.20 -1.89
CA LYS A 40 11.50 -12.74 -1.99
C LYS A 40 10.75 -12.32 -3.27
N LEU A 41 11.37 -11.49 -4.10
CA LEU A 41 10.84 -11.13 -5.40
C LEU A 41 11.58 -11.91 -6.51
N PRO A 42 10.88 -12.33 -7.57
CA PRO A 42 11.52 -12.93 -8.75
C PRO A 42 12.61 -12.02 -9.34
N ILE A 43 13.69 -12.63 -9.86
CA ILE A 43 14.81 -11.87 -10.44
C ILE A 43 14.35 -11.02 -11.64
N SER A 44 13.37 -11.49 -12.40
CA SER A 44 12.76 -10.73 -13.50
C SER A 44 12.14 -9.41 -13.03
N ILE A 45 11.49 -9.42 -11.86
CA ILE A 45 10.93 -8.22 -11.23
C ILE A 45 12.06 -7.30 -10.75
N GLN A 46 13.07 -7.84 -10.07
CA GLN A 46 14.18 -7.04 -9.54
C GLN A 46 14.97 -6.30 -10.63
N LYS A 47 15.10 -6.90 -11.83
CA LYS A 47 15.85 -6.33 -12.97
C LYS A 47 14.99 -5.51 -13.94
N ASN A 48 13.71 -5.37 -13.69
CA ASN A 48 12.82 -4.65 -14.61
C ASN A 48 13.07 -3.13 -14.53
N LYS A 49 13.33 -2.51 -15.69
CA LYS A 49 13.67 -1.07 -15.79
C LYS A 49 12.54 -0.12 -15.31
N ARG A 50 11.30 -0.61 -15.28
CA ARG A 50 10.14 0.16 -14.77
C ARG A 50 9.96 0.04 -13.27
N ILE A 51 10.79 -0.75 -12.58
CA ILE A 51 10.68 -1.01 -11.15
C ILE A 51 11.80 -0.31 -10.40
N LYS A 52 11.44 0.36 -9.32
CA LYS A 52 12.34 0.85 -8.29
C LYS A 52 12.03 0.16 -6.97
N LEU A 53 13.01 -0.54 -6.41
CA LEU A 53 12.86 -1.20 -5.12
C LEU A 53 13.16 -0.22 -3.98
N LEU A 54 12.25 -0.13 -3.01
CA LEU A 54 12.42 0.56 -1.74
C LEU A 54 12.61 -0.52 -0.66
N ILE A 55 13.86 -0.86 -0.38
CA ILE A 55 14.16 -1.99 0.52
C ILE A 55 14.19 -1.47 1.95
N CYS A 56 13.06 -1.61 2.65
CA CYS A 56 12.92 -1.24 4.06
C CYS A 56 11.71 -1.93 4.70
N ASP A 57 11.67 -1.93 6.02
CA ASP A 57 10.42 -2.09 6.76
C ASP A 57 9.60 -0.80 6.60
N ILE A 58 8.27 -0.90 6.55
CA ILE A 58 7.40 0.28 6.41
C ILE A 58 7.61 1.30 7.53
N ARG A 59 8.01 0.84 8.73
CA ARG A 59 8.35 1.70 9.88
C ARG A 59 9.60 2.55 9.68
N GLU A 60 10.37 2.28 8.62
CA GLU A 60 11.58 3.01 8.22
C GLU A 60 11.44 3.67 6.85
N CYS A 61 10.22 3.86 6.38
CA CYS A 61 9.94 4.38 5.04
C CYS A 61 10.42 5.82 4.83
N ASN A 62 10.65 6.57 5.90
CA ASN A 62 11.23 7.93 5.87
C ASN A 62 12.58 8.00 5.14
N ARG A 63 13.34 6.90 5.09
CA ARG A 63 14.60 6.78 4.31
C ARG A 63 14.39 7.02 2.81
N PHE A 64 13.16 6.88 2.33
CA PHE A 64 12.77 7.03 0.92
C PHE A 64 11.79 8.18 0.71
N SER A 65 11.84 9.20 1.57
CA SER A 65 10.92 10.35 1.50
C SER A 65 10.92 11.04 0.14
N LYS A 66 12.10 11.18 -0.49
CA LYS A 66 12.23 11.77 -1.85
C LYS A 66 11.53 10.95 -2.92
N GLU A 67 11.58 9.63 -2.84
CA GLU A 67 10.88 8.73 -3.75
C GLU A 67 9.40 8.75 -3.50
N ILE A 68 9.00 8.72 -2.24
CA ILE A 68 7.59 8.69 -1.82
C ILE A 68 6.89 10.00 -2.20
N SER A 69 7.55 11.14 -2.11
CA SER A 69 6.98 12.42 -2.53
C SER A 69 6.70 12.54 -4.04
N GLN A 70 7.19 11.61 -4.86
CA GLN A 70 6.95 11.59 -6.30
C GLN A 70 5.80 10.66 -6.72
N ILE A 71 5.10 10.06 -5.76
CA ILE A 71 4.07 9.04 -6.01
C ILE A 71 2.75 9.69 -6.43
N ASN A 72 2.15 9.15 -7.48
CA ASN A 72 0.81 9.53 -7.95
C ASN A 72 -0.27 8.57 -7.43
N PHE A 73 0.06 7.29 -7.26
CA PHE A 73 -0.87 6.26 -6.81
C PHE A 73 -0.24 5.42 -5.71
N LEU A 74 -0.99 5.16 -4.64
CA LEU A 74 -0.58 4.27 -3.56
C LEU A 74 -1.54 3.08 -3.49
N ILE A 75 -0.98 1.87 -3.52
CA ILE A 75 -1.70 0.65 -3.14
C ILE A 75 -1.04 0.10 -1.88
N HIS A 76 -1.79 0.12 -0.77
CA HIS A 76 -1.30 -0.32 0.52
C HIS A 76 -1.82 -1.71 0.86
N THR A 77 -0.93 -2.71 0.83
CA THR A 77 -1.24 -4.10 1.20
C THR A 77 -0.38 -4.60 2.36
N ALA A 78 0.56 -3.77 2.86
CA ALA A 78 1.38 -4.15 3.99
C ALA A 78 0.54 -4.17 5.27
N THR A 79 0.58 -5.28 5.99
CA THR A 79 -0.14 -5.44 7.26
C THR A 79 0.64 -6.31 8.23
N ALA A 80 0.41 -6.14 9.51
CA ALA A 80 0.92 -7.00 10.59
C ALA A 80 -0.24 -7.48 11.46
N TRP A 81 -0.14 -8.75 11.87
CA TRP A 81 -1.12 -9.45 12.70
C TRP A 81 -0.45 -10.06 13.92
N GLY A 82 -1.24 -10.45 14.90
CA GLY A 82 -0.82 -11.19 16.09
C GLY A 82 -0.50 -10.27 17.26
N ASP A 83 0.72 -9.78 17.36
CA ASP A 83 1.12 -8.87 18.45
C ASP A 83 0.44 -7.49 18.29
N PRO A 84 -0.39 -7.04 19.27
CA PRO A 84 -1.12 -5.78 19.18
C PRO A 84 -0.21 -4.55 19.04
N LYS A 85 0.94 -4.53 19.73
CA LYS A 85 1.90 -3.43 19.63
C LYS A 85 2.49 -3.33 18.24
N ARG A 86 2.94 -4.44 17.70
CA ARG A 86 3.48 -4.51 16.34
C ARG A 86 2.40 -4.16 15.30
N ALA A 87 1.18 -4.65 15.48
CA ALA A 87 0.07 -4.33 14.60
C ALA A 87 -0.21 -2.82 14.59
N TYR A 88 -0.23 -2.18 15.75
CA TYR A 88 -0.39 -0.73 15.86
C TYR A 88 0.76 0.03 15.19
N ASP A 89 2.01 -0.36 15.46
CA ASP A 89 3.18 0.31 14.90
C ASP A 89 3.25 0.19 13.37
N VAL A 90 2.83 -0.94 12.79
CA VAL A 90 2.86 -1.18 11.33
C VAL A 90 1.61 -0.63 10.65
N ASN A 91 0.42 -0.97 11.17
CA ASN A 91 -0.84 -0.70 10.46
C ASN A 91 -1.34 0.73 10.66
N ILE A 92 -0.92 1.40 11.75
CA ILE A 92 -1.35 2.77 12.07
C ILE A 92 -0.18 3.74 11.92
N LYS A 93 0.80 3.71 12.83
CA LYS A 93 1.87 4.71 12.86
C LYS A 93 2.67 4.79 11.56
N ALA A 94 3.15 3.65 11.08
CA ALA A 94 3.96 3.63 9.87
C ALA A 94 3.16 4.03 8.63
N PHE A 95 1.86 3.71 8.59
CA PHE A 95 0.99 4.15 7.51
C PHE A 95 0.72 5.66 7.57
N GLU A 96 0.50 6.23 8.76
CA GLU A 96 0.38 7.69 8.94
C GLU A 96 1.65 8.42 8.51
N GLU A 97 2.83 7.92 8.88
CA GLU A 97 4.11 8.46 8.43
C GLU A 97 4.26 8.41 6.91
N LEU A 98 3.88 7.28 6.30
CA LEU A 98 3.88 7.13 4.84
C LEU A 98 2.97 8.16 4.17
N LEU A 99 1.75 8.33 4.68
CA LEU A 99 0.80 9.32 4.15
C LEU A 99 1.34 10.75 4.27
N GLY A 100 2.02 11.06 5.37
CA GLY A 100 2.64 12.38 5.61
C GLY A 100 3.75 12.75 4.62
N MET A 101 4.38 11.75 3.95
CA MET A 101 5.41 11.98 2.94
C MET A 101 4.87 12.14 1.52
N LEU A 102 3.61 11.81 1.28
CA LEU A 102 2.98 11.96 -0.03
C LEU A 102 2.63 13.43 -0.29
N GLU A 103 2.99 13.94 -1.46
CA GLU A 103 2.63 15.29 -1.87
C GLU A 103 1.19 15.32 -2.39
N LYS A 104 0.32 16.09 -1.74
CA LYS A 104 -1.12 16.18 -2.06
C LYS A 104 -1.38 16.58 -3.49
N ASP A 105 -0.56 17.48 -4.04
CA ASP A 105 -0.72 17.99 -5.41
C ASP A 105 -0.33 16.96 -6.49
N LYS A 106 0.43 15.93 -6.11
CA LYS A 106 0.84 14.85 -7.02
C LYS A 106 0.03 13.58 -6.85
N LEU A 107 -0.48 13.35 -5.65
CA LEU A 107 -1.22 12.15 -5.30
C LEU A 107 -2.62 12.19 -5.89
N GLU A 108 -2.94 11.21 -6.72
CA GLU A 108 -4.24 11.12 -7.40
C GLU A 108 -5.19 10.14 -6.70
N LYS A 109 -4.64 9.03 -6.19
CA LYS A 109 -5.47 7.99 -5.57
C LYS A 109 -4.69 7.12 -4.58
N ILE A 110 -5.39 6.70 -3.52
CA ILE A 110 -4.93 5.69 -2.56
C ILE A 110 -5.93 4.53 -2.58
N ILE A 111 -5.40 3.31 -2.64
CA ILE A 111 -6.16 2.08 -2.43
C ILE A 111 -5.59 1.40 -1.19
N TYR A 112 -6.41 1.22 -0.17
CA TYR A 112 -6.07 0.55 1.06
C TYR A 112 -6.76 -0.81 1.12
N PHE A 113 -5.99 -1.88 1.25
CA PHE A 113 -6.54 -3.22 1.46
C PHE A 113 -6.86 -3.41 2.94
N SER A 114 -8.15 -3.40 3.24
CA SER A 114 -8.69 -3.65 4.57
C SER A 114 -9.03 -5.13 4.77
N THR A 115 -9.69 -5.46 5.85
CA THR A 115 -10.13 -6.81 6.19
C THR A 115 -11.63 -6.86 6.44
N ALA A 116 -12.27 -7.97 6.08
CA ALA A 116 -13.67 -8.22 6.41
C ALA A 116 -13.93 -8.36 7.91
N SER A 117 -12.87 -8.58 8.72
CA SER A 117 -12.97 -8.70 10.18
C SER A 117 -13.40 -7.41 10.89
N ILE A 118 -13.45 -6.28 10.19
CA ILE A 118 -14.02 -5.03 10.70
C ILE A 118 -15.56 -5.02 10.64
N LEU A 119 -16.16 -5.94 9.89
CA LEU A 119 -17.60 -6.10 9.85
C LEU A 119 -18.05 -6.93 11.05
N ASN A 120 -19.08 -6.45 11.73
CA ASN A 120 -19.58 -7.10 12.95
C ASN A 120 -20.11 -8.50 12.62
N GLU A 121 -19.69 -9.52 13.36
CA GLU A 121 -20.11 -10.94 13.19
C GLU A 121 -21.62 -11.16 13.33
N GLN A 122 -22.35 -10.19 13.89
CA GLN A 122 -23.81 -10.24 14.08
C GLN A 122 -24.63 -9.87 12.84
N CYS A 123 -24.01 -9.46 11.73
CA CYS A 123 -24.72 -9.13 10.51
C CYS A 123 -24.95 -10.39 9.65
N GLU A 124 -26.16 -10.92 9.64
CA GLU A 124 -26.61 -12.00 8.76
C GLU A 124 -26.49 -11.65 7.25
N LEU A 125 -26.40 -10.37 6.91
CA LEU A 125 -26.21 -9.84 5.57
C LEU A 125 -25.14 -8.75 5.62
N MET A 126 -23.97 -9.05 5.07
CA MET A 126 -22.93 -8.04 4.81
C MET A 126 -23.42 -7.13 3.68
N ARG A 127 -24.08 -6.05 4.03
CA ARG A 127 -24.35 -4.94 3.11
C ARG A 127 -23.29 -3.88 3.30
N GLU A 128 -22.78 -3.34 2.22
CA GLU A 128 -22.02 -2.09 2.22
C GLU A 128 -22.97 -0.94 2.58
N SER A 129 -23.38 -0.89 3.85
CA SER A 129 -23.99 0.33 4.37
C SER A 129 -22.85 1.25 4.84
N PRO A 130 -22.97 2.56 4.70
CA PRO A 130 -21.98 3.47 5.25
C PRO A 130 -22.00 3.36 6.76
N VAL A 131 -21.15 2.50 7.30
CA VAL A 131 -20.96 2.40 8.75
C VAL A 131 -20.11 3.59 9.15
N SER A 132 -20.66 4.44 10.01
CA SER A 132 -19.91 5.54 10.61
C SER A 132 -18.83 4.98 11.53
N TYR A 133 -17.61 4.82 11.01
CA TYR A 133 -16.43 4.43 11.79
C TYR A 133 -15.93 5.65 12.58
N THR A 134 -16.64 6.04 13.62
CA THR A 134 -16.27 7.18 14.46
C THR A 134 -15.01 6.95 15.31
N HIS A 135 -14.50 5.73 15.34
CA HIS A 135 -13.32 5.33 16.13
C HIS A 135 -12.10 4.94 15.29
N LEU A 136 -12.24 4.86 13.97
CA LEU A 136 -11.12 4.64 13.03
C LEU A 136 -10.99 5.89 12.17
N THR A 137 -10.13 6.80 12.57
CA THR A 137 -9.85 8.06 11.87
C THR A 137 -9.02 7.89 10.59
N LEU A 138 -8.97 6.70 10.02
CA LEU A 138 -8.38 6.49 8.71
C LEU A 138 -9.47 6.78 7.66
N PRO A 139 -9.23 7.71 6.73
CA PRO A 139 -10.14 7.91 5.61
C PRO A 139 -10.16 6.62 4.79
N THR A 140 -11.21 5.84 4.93
CA THR A 140 -11.48 4.74 4.02
C THR A 140 -11.92 5.35 2.71
N ILE A 141 -11.00 5.58 1.80
CA ILE A 141 -11.34 5.96 0.44
C ILE A 141 -11.69 4.68 -0.28
N LEU A 142 -12.94 4.27 -0.16
CA LEU A 142 -13.54 3.30 -1.06
C LEU A 142 -13.83 4.07 -2.35
N LEU A 143 -13.07 3.78 -3.39
CA LEU A 143 -13.37 4.29 -4.72
C LEU A 143 -13.79 3.11 -5.58
N VAL A 144 -15.05 3.12 -5.93
CA VAL A 144 -15.66 2.35 -7.02
C VAL A 144 -15.08 2.80 -8.36
#